data_2a147de8e226e5070019eefeb37f9930
#
_entry.id   2a147de8e226e5070019eefeb37f9930
#
_cell.length_a   1.000
_cell.length_b   1.000
_cell.length_c   1.000
_cell.angle_alpha   90.00
_cell.angle_beta   90.00
_cell.angle_gamma   90.00
#
_symmetry.space_group_name_H-M   'P 1'
#
loop_
_entity.id
_entity.type
_entity.pdbx_description
1 polymer ?
#
loop_
_entity_poly.entity_id
_entity_poly.type
_entity_poly.pdbx_seq_one_letter_code
_entity_poly.pdbx_strand_id
1 'polypeptide(L)'
;RLFTGYPLAVGGKTGTAQVSENKSANAVFTAFAPFDDPEIVGTTVIEQGAGGTDAGYAVRDVFTHYFNLDFKDAYDEFRDRYLEERGAITNSPNAKDPKAEENTNGTAGENDEKG
;
A
#
# COMPACT_ATOMS: atom_id res chain seq x y z
N ARG A 1 -15.30 5.36 7.65
CA ARG A 1 -14.73 6.63 7.16
C ARG A 1 -13.21 6.54 7.19
N LEU A 2 -12.56 7.02 6.13
CA LEU A 2 -11.13 6.81 5.84
C LEU A 2 -10.16 7.21 6.98
N PHE A 3 -10.39 8.33 7.64
CA PHE A 3 -9.54 8.88 8.71
C PHE A 3 -10.22 8.92 10.09
N THR A 4 -11.25 8.11 10.31
CA THR A 4 -11.89 8.04 11.64
C THR A 4 -10.90 7.43 12.64
N GLY A 5 -10.63 8.13 13.74
CA GLY A 5 -9.67 7.71 14.74
C GLY A 5 -8.19 7.82 14.32
N TYR A 6 -7.92 8.38 13.14
CA TYR A 6 -6.55 8.59 12.67
C TYR A 6 -5.83 9.60 13.57
N PRO A 7 -4.60 9.31 14.03
CA PRO A 7 -3.92 10.13 15.04
C PRO A 7 -3.38 11.47 14.53
N LEU A 8 -3.61 11.78 13.26
CA LEU A 8 -3.15 13.00 12.62
C LEU A 8 -4.29 13.68 11.86
N ALA A 9 -4.38 15.01 11.94
CA ALA A 9 -5.33 15.77 11.16
C ALA A 9 -4.90 15.83 9.68
N VAL A 10 -5.78 15.41 8.78
CA VAL A 10 -5.53 15.32 7.34
C VAL A 10 -6.57 16.13 6.58
N GLY A 11 -6.11 16.94 5.64
CA GLY A 11 -6.97 17.57 4.64
C GLY A 11 -7.00 16.71 3.38
N GLY A 12 -8.20 16.43 2.85
CA GLY A 12 -8.30 15.60 1.66
C GLY A 12 -9.54 15.84 0.84
N LYS A 13 -9.48 15.44 -0.43
CA LYS A 13 -10.57 15.56 -1.38
C LYS A 13 -10.64 14.33 -2.28
N THR A 14 -11.84 13.77 -2.39
CA THR A 14 -12.15 12.75 -3.40
C THR A 14 -12.48 13.41 -4.73
N GLY A 15 -12.16 12.72 -5.80
CA GLY A 15 -12.57 13.08 -7.15
C GLY A 15 -13.01 11.83 -7.93
N THR A 16 -13.85 12.07 -8.93
CA THR A 16 -14.30 11.02 -9.84
C THR A 16 -14.22 11.59 -11.25
N ALA A 17 -13.43 10.97 -12.10
CA ALA A 17 -13.24 11.41 -13.48
C ALA A 17 -13.85 10.40 -14.45
N GLN A 18 -14.96 10.79 -15.07
CA GLN A 18 -15.60 9.99 -16.12
C GLN A 18 -14.78 10.10 -17.42
N VAL A 19 -14.32 8.98 -17.91
CA VAL A 19 -13.50 8.92 -19.15
C VAL A 19 -14.35 8.55 -20.36
N SER A 20 -15.39 7.76 -20.17
CA SER A 20 -16.28 7.27 -21.22
C SER A 20 -17.62 6.85 -20.65
N GLU A 21 -18.69 6.97 -21.42
CA GLU A 21 -20.03 6.53 -21.02
C GLU A 21 -20.13 5.02 -20.74
N ASN A 22 -19.24 4.24 -21.32
CA ASN A 22 -19.25 2.76 -21.23
C ASN A 22 -18.20 2.18 -20.27
N LYS A 23 -17.50 3.02 -19.50
CA LYS A 23 -16.49 2.59 -18.54
C LYS A 23 -16.74 3.20 -17.16
N SER A 24 -16.39 2.46 -16.13
CA SER A 24 -16.38 3.01 -14.78
C SER A 24 -15.45 4.21 -14.71
N ALA A 25 -15.83 5.19 -13.91
CA ALA A 25 -15.04 6.39 -13.70
C ALA A 25 -13.70 6.08 -13.00
N ASN A 26 -12.71 6.91 -13.25
CA ASN A 26 -11.47 6.87 -12.49
C ASN A 26 -11.70 7.46 -11.10
N ALA A 27 -11.26 6.76 -10.07
CA ALA A 27 -11.27 7.24 -8.70
C ALA A 27 -10.00 8.03 -8.42
N VAL A 28 -10.15 9.23 -7.87
CA VAL A 28 -9.04 10.10 -7.50
C VAL A 28 -9.17 10.52 -6.05
N PHE A 29 -8.07 10.47 -5.33
CA PHE A 29 -8.00 11.01 -3.98
C PHE A 29 -6.70 11.80 -3.82
N THR A 30 -6.80 13.00 -3.26
CA THR A 30 -5.64 13.82 -2.91
C THR A 30 -5.77 14.25 -1.47
N ALA A 31 -4.68 14.17 -0.71
CA ALA A 31 -4.64 14.63 0.66
C ALA A 31 -3.28 15.26 1.01
N PHE A 32 -3.28 16.02 2.09
CA PHE A 32 -2.08 16.59 2.69
C PHE A 32 -2.11 16.42 4.21
N ALA A 33 -0.97 16.33 4.82
CA ALA A 33 -0.83 16.17 6.26
C ALA A 33 0.51 16.73 6.78
N PRO A 34 0.58 17.18 8.05
CA PRO A 34 -0.55 17.52 8.93
C PRO A 34 -1.41 18.66 8.38
N PHE A 35 -2.66 18.78 8.83
CA PHE A 35 -3.58 19.79 8.32
C PHE A 35 -3.10 21.22 8.60
N ASP A 36 -2.57 21.48 9.80
CA ASP A 36 -2.17 22.82 10.23
C ASP A 36 -0.78 23.24 9.71
N ASP A 37 0.10 22.29 9.42
CA ASP A 37 1.45 22.52 8.89
C ASP A 37 1.85 21.40 7.95
N PRO A 38 1.39 21.43 6.70
CA PRO A 38 1.57 20.33 5.76
C PRO A 38 3.03 20.03 5.45
N GLU A 39 3.40 18.76 5.57
CA GLU A 39 4.73 18.25 5.24
C GLU A 39 4.72 17.34 4.01
N ILE A 40 3.57 16.70 3.74
CA ILE A 40 3.42 15.76 2.65
C ILE A 40 2.09 15.93 1.94
N VAL A 41 2.10 15.76 0.63
CA VAL A 41 0.92 15.65 -0.23
C VAL A 41 0.97 14.29 -0.91
N GLY A 42 -0.16 13.59 -0.92
CA GLY A 42 -0.31 12.32 -1.64
C GLY A 42 -1.51 12.36 -2.58
N THR A 43 -1.35 11.80 -3.77
CA THR A 43 -2.44 11.63 -4.73
C THR A 43 -2.46 10.21 -5.26
N THR A 44 -3.64 9.61 -5.28
CA THR A 44 -3.87 8.29 -5.87
C THR A 44 -4.91 8.39 -6.97
N VAL A 45 -4.64 7.73 -8.08
CA VAL A 45 -5.59 7.54 -9.17
C VAL A 45 -5.77 6.04 -9.40
N ILE A 46 -7.00 5.56 -9.37
CA ILE A 46 -7.35 4.18 -9.70
C ILE A 46 -8.20 4.20 -10.96
N GLU A 47 -7.68 3.67 -12.04
CA GLU A 47 -8.42 3.56 -13.29
C GLU A 47 -9.62 2.63 -13.10
N GLN A 48 -10.80 3.08 -13.56
CA GLN A 48 -12.07 2.36 -13.42
C GLN A 48 -12.39 1.96 -11.96
N GLY A 49 -11.89 2.72 -10.99
CA GLY A 49 -11.96 2.42 -9.56
C GLY A 49 -13.30 2.75 -8.90
N ALA A 50 -14.27 3.26 -9.63
CA ALA A 50 -15.63 3.59 -9.22
C ALA A 50 -15.77 4.63 -8.09
N GLY A 51 -15.03 4.55 -7.01
CA GLY A 51 -15.17 5.44 -5.84
C GLY A 51 -13.85 6.03 -5.33
N GLY A 52 -13.80 7.35 -5.15
CA GLY A 52 -12.59 8.05 -4.69
C GLY A 52 -12.17 7.70 -3.25
N THR A 53 -13.08 7.16 -2.44
CA THR A 53 -12.75 6.75 -1.07
C THR A 53 -11.75 5.58 -1.05
N ASP A 54 -11.89 4.63 -1.98
CA ASP A 54 -10.98 3.48 -2.06
C ASP A 54 -9.57 3.91 -2.45
N ALA A 55 -9.45 4.91 -3.33
CA ALA A 55 -8.17 5.53 -3.67
C ALA A 55 -7.49 6.19 -2.45
N GLY A 56 -8.28 6.65 -1.48
CA GLY A 56 -7.79 7.31 -0.27
C GLY A 56 -7.05 6.37 0.69
N TYR A 57 -7.36 5.08 0.71
CA TYR A 57 -6.64 4.13 1.56
C TYR A 57 -5.16 4.03 1.21
N ALA A 58 -4.81 4.09 -0.07
CA ALA A 58 -3.40 4.09 -0.49
C ALA A 58 -2.64 5.32 0.03
N VAL A 59 -3.25 6.51 -0.05
CA VAL A 59 -2.65 7.73 0.52
C VAL A 59 -2.52 7.64 2.03
N ARG A 60 -3.55 7.11 2.71
CA ARG A 60 -3.51 6.91 4.16
C ARG A 60 -2.37 5.98 4.59
N ASP A 61 -2.17 4.89 3.87
CA ASP A 61 -1.10 3.94 4.15
C ASP A 61 0.29 4.59 3.98
N VAL A 62 0.47 5.40 2.94
CA VAL A 62 1.70 6.17 2.74
C VAL A 62 1.94 7.15 3.89
N PHE A 63 0.91 7.89 4.33
CA PHE A 63 1.04 8.82 5.45
C PHE A 63 1.33 8.10 6.76
N THR A 64 0.67 6.99 7.02
CA THR A 64 0.91 6.15 8.20
C THR A 64 2.36 5.70 8.26
N HIS A 65 2.93 5.31 7.13
CA HIS A 65 4.33 4.93 7.03
C HIS A 65 5.27 6.13 7.17
N TYR A 66 5.00 7.21 6.45
CA TYR A 66 5.83 8.42 6.46
C TYR A 66 5.98 9.04 7.85
N PHE A 67 4.88 9.14 8.60
CA PHE A 67 4.86 9.67 9.97
C PHE A 67 5.16 8.63 11.03
N ASN A 68 5.42 7.38 10.66
CA ASN A 68 5.63 6.25 11.56
C ASN A 68 4.53 6.10 12.64
N LEU A 69 3.28 6.13 12.19
CA LEU A 69 2.12 6.06 13.06
C LEU A 69 1.75 4.61 13.37
N ASP A 70 1.35 4.37 14.63
CA ASP A 70 0.74 3.10 15.03
C ASP A 70 -0.78 3.23 14.87
N PHE A 71 -1.28 2.92 13.66
CA PHE A 71 -2.69 2.99 13.33
C PHE A 71 -3.10 1.82 12.45
N LYS A 72 -4.11 1.11 12.90
CA LYS A 72 -4.85 0.11 12.11
C LYS A 72 -6.33 0.21 12.43
N ASP A 73 -7.15 0.06 11.41
CA ASP A 73 -8.60 -0.08 11.54
C ASP A 73 -9.10 -1.43 10.98
N ALA A 74 -10.40 -1.64 11.03
CA ALA A 74 -11.00 -2.87 10.55
C ALA A 74 -10.74 -3.16 9.06
N TYR A 75 -10.50 -2.12 8.24
CA TYR A 75 -10.11 -2.28 6.85
C TYR A 75 -8.69 -2.84 6.72
N ASP A 76 -7.76 -2.32 7.50
CA ASP A 76 -6.38 -2.78 7.50
C ASP A 76 -6.29 -4.24 7.96
N GLU A 77 -7.03 -4.60 9.01
CA GLU A 77 -7.10 -5.98 9.50
C GLU A 77 -7.70 -6.93 8.45
N PHE A 78 -8.76 -6.50 7.76
CA PHE A 78 -9.36 -7.29 6.67
C PHE A 78 -8.39 -7.45 5.49
N ARG A 79 -7.74 -6.36 5.06
CA ARG A 79 -6.77 -6.36 3.97
C ARG A 79 -5.60 -7.28 4.29
N ASP A 80 -5.01 -7.15 5.45
CA ASP A 80 -3.84 -7.93 5.86
C ASP A 80 -4.18 -9.43 5.86
N ARG A 81 -5.31 -9.81 6.44
CA ARG A 81 -5.80 -11.20 6.42
C ARG A 81 -6.05 -11.71 5.00
N TYR A 82 -6.68 -10.92 4.15
CA TYR A 82 -6.96 -11.29 2.76
C TYR A 82 -5.67 -11.52 1.96
N LEU A 83 -4.65 -10.70 2.18
CA LEU A 83 -3.36 -10.82 1.52
C LEU A 83 -2.55 -12.02 2.04
N GLU A 84 -2.62 -12.31 3.34
CA GLU A 84 -2.02 -13.50 3.94
C GLU A 84 -2.64 -14.79 3.39
N GLU A 85 -3.97 -14.88 3.33
CA GLU A 85 -4.69 -16.03 2.77
C GLU A 85 -4.34 -16.30 1.30
N ARG A 86 -3.97 -15.27 0.56
CA ARG A 86 -3.58 -15.37 -0.86
C ARG A 86 -2.07 -15.49 -1.06
N GLY A 87 -1.27 -15.43 -0.02
CA GLY A 87 0.19 -15.46 -0.10
C GLY A 87 0.78 -14.28 -0.89
N ALA A 88 0.01 -13.20 -1.04
CA ALA A 88 0.42 -12.08 -1.90
C ALA A 88 1.41 -11.14 -1.22
N ILE A 89 1.31 -10.95 0.10
CA ILE A 89 2.25 -10.18 0.91
C ILE A 89 2.23 -10.76 2.32
N THR A 90 3.37 -11.06 2.85
CA THR A 90 3.51 -11.43 4.24
C THR A 90 4.27 -10.32 4.96
N ASN A 91 3.57 -9.47 5.70
CA ASN A 91 4.18 -8.58 6.68
C ASN A 91 4.50 -9.32 8.00
N SER A 92 4.46 -10.64 7.96
CA SER A 92 4.92 -11.44 9.07
C SER A 92 6.44 -11.33 9.19
N PRO A 93 7.01 -11.02 10.35
CA PRO A 93 8.46 -11.01 10.54
C PRO A 93 9.11 -12.39 10.25
N ASN A 94 8.31 -13.43 10.02
CA ASN A 94 8.73 -14.77 9.64
C ASN A 94 8.38 -15.15 8.20
N ALA A 95 7.94 -14.21 7.39
CA ALA A 95 7.71 -14.46 5.98
C ALA A 95 9.04 -14.74 5.29
N LYS A 96 9.24 -15.97 4.87
CA LYS A 96 10.35 -16.32 4.00
C LYS A 96 10.15 -15.61 2.66
N ASP A 97 11.12 -14.82 2.25
CA ASP A 97 11.16 -14.22 0.93
C ASP A 97 11.20 -15.36 -0.11
N PRO A 98 10.17 -15.53 -0.95
CA PRO A 98 10.17 -16.60 -1.95
C PRO A 98 11.32 -16.49 -2.96
N LYS A 99 12.01 -15.34 -3.03
CA LYS A 99 13.23 -15.16 -3.82
C LYS A 99 14.51 -15.51 -3.08
N ALA A 100 14.45 -15.71 -1.77
CA ALA A 100 15.64 -16.08 -0.99
C ALA A 100 16.04 -17.57 -1.19
N GLU A 101 15.10 -18.42 -1.64
CA GLU A 101 15.39 -19.86 -1.87
C GLU A 101 16.00 -20.13 -3.25
N GLU A 102 15.92 -19.20 -4.20
CA GLU A 102 16.46 -19.41 -5.56
C GLU A 102 17.97 -19.12 -5.67
N ASN A 103 18.57 -18.53 -4.63
CA ASN A 103 19.97 -18.09 -4.67
C ASN A 103 20.95 -18.99 -3.89
N THR A 104 20.50 -20.12 -3.36
CA THR A 104 21.37 -21.06 -2.63
C THR A 104 21.84 -22.27 -3.46
N ASN A 105 21.46 -22.35 -4.74
CA ASN A 105 21.82 -23.46 -5.61
C ASN A 105 22.87 -23.12 -6.68
N GLY A 106 23.73 -22.18 -6.42
CA GLY A 106 24.73 -21.77 -7.40
C GLY A 106 26.12 -21.51 -6.84
N THR A 107 26.69 -22.43 -6.10
CA THR A 107 28.17 -22.57 -5.99
C THR A 107 28.52 -23.87 -5.26
N ALA A 108 28.37 -24.98 -5.95
CA ALA A 108 29.26 -26.08 -5.73
C ALA A 108 30.46 -25.86 -6.67
N GLY A 109 31.46 -25.17 -6.18
CA GLY A 109 32.72 -25.05 -6.89
C GLY A 109 33.39 -26.39 -6.92
N GLU A 110 33.55 -26.91 -8.10
CA GLU A 110 34.57 -27.93 -8.36
C GLU A 110 35.93 -27.28 -8.17
N ASN A 111 36.59 -27.66 -7.09
CA ASN A 111 38.04 -27.61 -7.04
C ASN A 111 38.56 -28.93 -7.59
N ASP A 112 38.90 -28.94 -8.84
CA ASP A 112 39.83 -29.94 -9.36
C ASP A 112 41.25 -29.43 -9.15
N GLU A 113 41.86 -29.96 -8.09
CA GLU A 113 43.29 -30.01 -7.96
C GLU A 113 43.85 -31.05 -8.93
N LYS A 114 44.68 -30.61 -9.86
CA LYS A 114 45.79 -31.44 -10.36
C LYS A 114 47.03 -30.57 -10.42
N GLY A 115 47.86 -30.81 -9.44
CA GLY A 115 49.24 -30.45 -9.46
C GLY A 115 50.06 -31.24 -10.48
#